data_77a3a8c58858d800477fe14b8b24d860
#
_entry.id   77a3a8c58858d800477fe14b8b24d860
#
_cell.length_a   1.000
_cell.length_b   1.000
_cell.length_c   1.000
_cell.angle_alpha   90.00
_cell.angle_beta   90.00
_cell.angle_gamma   90.00
#
_symmetry.space_group_name_H-M   'P 1'
#
loop_
_entity.id
_entity.type
_entity.pdbx_description
1 polymer ?
#
loop_
_entity_poly.entity_id
_entity_poly.type
_entity_poly.pdbx_seq_one_letter_code
_entity_poly.pdbx_strand_id
1 'polypeptide(L)'
;MNHYKNNLLEELHRLTEAVQASHADIAPTYLEYTQLAFAIATDCGEAGRADFMSLCSLSPKHDSAAAEKLFSNALHTCKGDIHLGSVFHLAEMCGVRVAPSHKNADADAADAGPFSSHTCARYNKVENEEKETGKKKHEEEEKEMKGTEPLSPLPYFPQDHDWPEPLKSILSFAKTPAQHDVLLLGAMTVLGASLSHIVRCKYGDKWQYPCLQTFITGHAAAGKSVLVWVRKLIEPIHEEIRRQVAESMKAYRKELRAYEALGKARKDKEPPVAPPNRMFIIPGNNTGTGLLQNLIDSDGTGIICESEADTVSTAIGTEFGNWSDTLRKAFDHDRLSYNRRTDREYKETTACYLSVLLSGTPAQIKPLISSPENGQFSRNIFYYMPRVGEWKDQFGEDELDVEAEFIRMGHEWKASRDELKKKGLFTLKFTQQQKDEFNGHFSALFYRSSLVTGEEMSASVMRMGTILCRMMCITALLRSLEIPSLAVPDPTINPENLKDGIITRHNLSITDEDFRAVLALCEPLYLHATHILSFLDKSTELNSRGIADREMLYAALPQEFTKQMVMEQAEKLNIPVNTARSWIQRLREKGALDMVMVKGKGVYSKKQR
;
A
#
# COMPACT_ATOMS: atom_id res chain seq x y z
N MET A 1 47.40 1.80 -1.86
CA MET A 1 46.31 0.84 -2.05
C MET A 1 46.71 -0.63 -1.83
N ASN A 2 47.80 -1.12 -2.38
CA ASN A 2 48.18 -2.54 -2.17
C ASN A 2 48.54 -2.94 -0.75
N HIS A 3 49.14 -2.06 0.06
CA HIS A 3 49.49 -2.37 1.45
C HIS A 3 48.27 -2.50 2.38
N TYR A 4 47.22 -1.76 2.11
CA TYR A 4 45.98 -1.78 2.90
C TYR A 4 45.16 -3.05 2.65
N LYS A 5 45.05 -3.48 1.39
CA LYS A 5 44.36 -4.73 1.02
C LYS A 5 45.07 -5.98 1.55
N ASN A 6 46.40 -5.98 1.62
CA ASN A 6 47.15 -7.08 2.20
C ASN A 6 46.89 -7.23 3.70
N ASN A 7 46.75 -6.12 4.45
CA ASN A 7 46.42 -6.16 5.87
C ASN A 7 45.01 -6.74 6.11
N LEU A 8 44.02 -6.35 5.30
CA LEU A 8 42.65 -6.86 5.44
C LEU A 8 42.56 -8.36 5.13
N LEU A 9 43.34 -8.83 4.17
CA LEU A 9 43.40 -10.25 3.83
C LEU A 9 44.06 -11.08 4.97
N GLU A 10 45.13 -10.58 5.59
CA GLU A 10 45.75 -11.23 6.73
C GLU A 10 44.80 -11.29 7.94
N GLU A 11 44.00 -10.23 8.17
CA GLU A 11 42.99 -10.22 9.23
C GLU A 11 41.86 -11.23 8.93
N LEU A 12 41.42 -11.33 7.68
CA LEU A 12 40.42 -12.31 7.24
C LEU A 12 40.93 -13.74 7.45
N HIS A 13 42.18 -14.05 7.06
CA HIS A 13 42.78 -15.38 7.29
C HIS A 13 42.79 -15.77 8.75
N ARG A 14 43.21 -14.87 9.65
CA ARG A 14 43.22 -15.11 11.09
C ARG A 14 41.82 -15.34 11.65
N LEU A 15 40.83 -14.61 11.16
CA LEU A 15 39.43 -14.82 11.56
C LEU A 15 38.95 -16.19 11.07
N THR A 16 39.24 -16.54 9.83
CA THR A 16 38.89 -17.84 9.24
C THR A 16 39.46 -18.99 10.04
N GLU A 17 40.74 -18.92 10.42
CA GLU A 17 41.39 -19.91 11.29
C GLU A 17 40.71 -20.03 12.67
N ALA A 18 40.37 -18.90 13.29
CA ALA A 18 39.69 -18.90 14.58
C ALA A 18 38.27 -19.47 14.52
N VAL A 19 37.52 -19.16 13.46
CA VAL A 19 36.16 -19.68 13.23
C VAL A 19 36.24 -21.20 12.95
N GLN A 20 37.19 -21.64 12.13
CA GLN A 20 37.42 -23.07 11.88
C GLN A 20 37.79 -23.83 13.16
N ALA A 21 38.66 -23.26 13.99
CA ALA A 21 39.06 -23.87 15.25
C ALA A 21 37.91 -24.01 16.27
N SER A 22 36.96 -23.09 16.21
CA SER A 22 35.75 -23.12 17.05
C SER A 22 34.60 -23.98 16.47
N HIS A 23 34.70 -24.43 15.22
CA HIS A 23 33.63 -25.10 14.47
C HIS A 23 32.31 -24.32 14.45
N ALA A 24 32.37 -22.98 14.53
CA ALA A 24 31.18 -22.13 14.57
C ALA A 24 30.65 -21.89 13.17
N ASP A 25 29.34 -22.14 12.94
CA ASP A 25 28.63 -21.68 11.74
C ASP A 25 28.25 -20.22 11.91
N ILE A 26 29.03 -19.31 11.30
CA ILE A 26 28.83 -17.86 11.40
C ILE A 26 27.83 -17.31 10.37
N ALA A 27 27.27 -18.18 9.49
CA ALA A 27 26.32 -17.81 8.46
C ALA A 27 25.19 -18.85 8.32
N PRO A 28 24.40 -19.12 9.39
CA PRO A 28 23.37 -20.16 9.39
C PRO A 28 22.17 -19.84 8.50
N THR A 29 21.96 -18.56 8.11
CA THR A 29 20.88 -18.13 7.24
C THR A 29 21.40 -17.72 5.85
N TYR A 30 20.51 -17.73 4.84
CA TYR A 30 20.88 -17.29 3.49
C TYR A 30 21.29 -15.80 3.45
N LEU A 31 20.72 -14.96 4.31
CA LEU A 31 21.05 -13.54 4.41
C LEU A 31 22.50 -13.36 4.88
N GLU A 32 22.90 -14.01 5.97
CA GLU A 32 24.25 -13.96 6.50
C GLU A 32 25.27 -14.55 5.52
N TYR A 33 24.89 -15.62 4.84
CA TYR A 33 25.69 -16.23 3.79
C TYR A 33 25.97 -15.27 2.62
N THR A 34 24.97 -14.49 2.24
CA THR A 34 25.08 -13.44 1.22
C THR A 34 25.93 -12.28 1.73
N GLN A 35 25.72 -11.81 2.94
CA GLN A 35 26.52 -10.74 3.57
C GLN A 35 28.00 -11.12 3.63
N LEU A 36 28.30 -12.36 3.99
CA LEU A 36 29.66 -12.89 4.01
C LEU A 36 30.33 -12.80 2.64
N ALA A 37 29.63 -13.23 1.57
CA ALA A 37 30.12 -13.17 0.20
C ALA A 37 30.42 -11.73 -0.25
N PHE A 38 29.49 -10.81 -0.03
CA PHE A 38 29.63 -9.42 -0.47
C PHE A 38 30.69 -8.66 0.34
N ALA A 39 30.78 -8.88 1.65
CA ALA A 39 31.79 -8.25 2.51
C ALA A 39 33.21 -8.64 2.08
N ILE A 40 33.45 -9.94 1.90
CA ILE A 40 34.77 -10.45 1.51
C ILE A 40 35.10 -10.04 0.07
N ALA A 41 34.15 -10.09 -0.85
CA ALA A 41 34.34 -9.65 -2.23
C ALA A 41 34.68 -8.15 -2.32
N THR A 42 34.06 -7.31 -1.49
CA THR A 42 34.28 -5.84 -1.47
C THR A 42 35.71 -5.51 -1.03
N ASP A 43 36.17 -6.06 0.08
CA ASP A 43 37.41 -5.65 0.71
C ASP A 43 38.64 -6.47 0.25
N CYS A 44 38.46 -7.77 0.06
CA CYS A 44 39.54 -8.69 -0.29
C CYS A 44 39.54 -9.11 -1.78
N GLY A 45 38.41 -8.91 -2.46
CA GLY A 45 38.28 -9.29 -3.86
C GLY A 45 38.46 -10.80 -4.07
N GLU A 46 39.02 -11.20 -5.21
CA GLU A 46 39.27 -12.60 -5.55
C GLU A 46 40.17 -13.32 -4.55
N ALA A 47 41.09 -12.60 -3.88
CA ALA A 47 42.00 -13.17 -2.89
C ALA A 47 41.30 -13.75 -1.66
N GLY A 48 40.10 -13.24 -1.31
CA GLY A 48 39.30 -13.73 -0.18
C GLY A 48 38.43 -14.95 -0.48
N ARG A 49 38.43 -15.47 -1.71
CA ARG A 49 37.59 -16.61 -2.13
C ARG A 49 37.81 -17.86 -1.29
N ALA A 50 39.07 -18.20 -1.01
CA ALA A 50 39.42 -19.39 -0.23
C ALA A 50 38.88 -19.30 1.20
N ASP A 51 38.96 -18.12 1.82
CA ASP A 51 38.44 -17.88 3.16
C ASP A 51 36.91 -17.95 3.17
N PHE A 52 36.26 -17.34 2.19
CA PHE A 52 34.81 -17.45 2.04
C PHE A 52 34.34 -18.90 1.96
N MET A 53 34.96 -19.70 1.08
CA MET A 53 34.63 -21.13 0.93
C MET A 53 34.87 -21.91 2.22
N SER A 54 35.96 -21.61 2.94
CA SER A 54 36.29 -22.20 4.23
C SER A 54 35.25 -21.90 5.31
N LEU A 55 34.87 -20.63 5.45
CA LEU A 55 33.84 -20.21 6.41
C LEU A 55 32.48 -20.83 6.10
N CYS A 56 32.09 -20.86 4.82
CA CYS A 56 30.84 -21.44 4.38
C CYS A 56 30.78 -22.97 4.58
N SER A 57 31.91 -23.67 4.52
CA SER A 57 31.98 -25.13 4.68
C SER A 57 31.55 -25.62 6.08
N LEU A 58 31.51 -24.74 7.06
CA LEU A 58 31.06 -25.04 8.42
C LEU A 58 29.53 -25.09 8.56
N SER A 59 28.81 -24.57 7.58
CA SER A 59 27.34 -24.63 7.61
C SER A 59 26.82 -25.99 7.14
N PRO A 60 25.87 -26.63 7.85
CA PRO A 60 25.24 -27.88 7.42
C PRO A 60 24.51 -27.78 6.07
N LYS A 61 24.23 -26.56 5.63
CA LYS A 61 23.53 -26.27 4.36
C LYS A 61 24.48 -25.95 3.21
N HIS A 62 25.79 -26.11 3.42
CA HIS A 62 26.81 -25.73 2.44
C HIS A 62 26.68 -26.56 1.15
N ASP A 63 26.55 -25.85 0.02
CA ASP A 63 26.68 -26.35 -1.34
C ASP A 63 27.85 -25.62 -2.01
N SER A 64 28.94 -26.34 -2.26
CA SER A 64 30.17 -25.76 -2.81
C SER A 64 29.97 -25.10 -4.17
N ALA A 65 29.12 -25.67 -5.06
CA ALA A 65 28.86 -25.10 -6.38
C ALA A 65 27.99 -23.83 -6.28
N ALA A 66 27.03 -23.81 -5.39
CA ALA A 66 26.20 -22.62 -5.13
C ALA A 66 27.04 -21.50 -4.47
N ALA A 67 27.94 -21.83 -3.53
CA ALA A 67 28.83 -20.88 -2.89
C ALA A 67 29.80 -20.21 -3.88
N GLU A 68 30.44 -21.02 -4.76
CA GLU A 68 31.30 -20.53 -5.84
C GLU A 68 30.58 -19.52 -6.75
N LYS A 69 29.36 -19.86 -7.15
CA LYS A 69 28.54 -19.02 -8.00
C LYS A 69 28.13 -17.72 -7.29
N LEU A 70 27.77 -17.80 -6.00
CA LEU A 70 27.42 -16.65 -5.19
C LEU A 70 28.61 -15.68 -5.05
N PHE A 71 29.81 -16.20 -4.73
CA PHE A 71 30.99 -15.36 -4.60
C PHE A 71 31.41 -14.71 -5.91
N SER A 72 31.34 -15.46 -7.02
CA SER A 72 31.59 -14.92 -8.35
C SER A 72 30.59 -13.81 -8.72
N ASN A 73 29.32 -13.95 -8.36
CA ASN A 73 28.32 -12.92 -8.55
C ASN A 73 28.62 -11.69 -7.66
N ALA A 74 29.00 -11.90 -6.39
CA ALA A 74 29.37 -10.82 -5.48
C ALA A 74 30.54 -9.98 -6.02
N LEU A 75 31.56 -10.61 -6.59
CA LEU A 75 32.70 -9.91 -7.23
C LEU A 75 32.29 -9.00 -8.40
N HIS A 76 31.28 -9.39 -9.16
CA HIS A 76 30.80 -8.60 -10.30
C HIS A 76 29.80 -7.52 -9.92
N THR A 77 29.09 -7.68 -8.80
CA THR A 77 27.95 -6.82 -8.42
C THR A 77 28.17 -5.99 -7.16
N CYS A 78 29.29 -6.19 -6.41
CA CYS A 78 29.56 -5.45 -5.19
C CYS A 78 29.68 -3.94 -5.47
N LYS A 79 28.89 -3.15 -4.73
CA LYS A 79 28.86 -1.68 -4.81
C LYS A 79 29.68 -1.01 -3.69
N GLY A 80 30.32 -1.78 -2.82
CA GLY A 80 31.09 -1.26 -1.71
C GLY A 80 30.27 -0.94 -0.44
N ASP A 81 29.04 -1.45 -0.37
CA ASP A 81 28.12 -1.14 0.73
C ASP A 81 28.31 -2.06 1.97
N ILE A 82 28.94 -3.23 1.80
CA ILE A 82 29.17 -4.21 2.87
C ILE A 82 30.67 -4.51 2.94
N HIS A 83 31.24 -4.40 4.15
CA HIS A 83 32.67 -4.50 4.40
C HIS A 83 33.03 -5.66 5.35
N LEU A 84 34.31 -6.01 5.43
CA LEU A 84 34.86 -7.12 6.25
C LEU A 84 34.46 -7.03 7.73
N GLY A 85 34.19 -5.84 8.23
CA GLY A 85 33.62 -5.63 9.56
C GLY A 85 32.37 -6.44 9.86
N SER A 86 31.52 -6.66 8.86
CA SER A 86 30.31 -7.51 9.01
C SER A 86 30.66 -8.97 9.26
N VAL A 87 31.76 -9.46 8.70
CA VAL A 87 32.27 -10.83 8.93
C VAL A 87 32.74 -11.01 10.36
N PHE A 88 33.49 -10.03 10.89
CA PHE A 88 33.93 -10.02 12.31
C PHE A 88 32.76 -9.97 13.28
N HIS A 89 31.73 -9.19 12.95
CA HIS A 89 30.51 -9.13 13.77
C HIS A 89 29.75 -10.47 13.80
N LEU A 90 29.59 -11.13 12.65
CA LEU A 90 28.97 -12.46 12.59
C LEU A 90 29.75 -13.49 13.42
N ALA A 91 31.10 -13.45 13.39
CA ALA A 91 31.92 -14.30 14.19
C ALA A 91 31.80 -14.00 15.70
N GLU A 92 31.76 -12.72 16.09
CA GLU A 92 31.57 -12.31 17.48
C GLU A 92 30.21 -12.73 18.04
N MET A 93 29.14 -12.63 17.24
CA MET A 93 27.83 -13.15 17.64
C MET A 93 27.82 -14.65 17.88
N CYS A 94 28.68 -15.39 17.21
CA CYS A 94 28.91 -16.83 17.45
C CYS A 94 29.96 -17.12 18.54
N GLY A 95 30.43 -16.10 19.25
CA GLY A 95 31.39 -16.23 20.38
C GLY A 95 32.85 -16.33 19.95
N VAL A 96 33.16 -16.11 18.65
CA VAL A 96 34.55 -16.17 18.14
C VAL A 96 35.15 -14.76 18.13
N ARG A 97 36.18 -14.52 18.95
CA ARG A 97 36.88 -13.24 19.02
C ARG A 97 38.35 -13.39 18.58
N VAL A 98 38.75 -12.53 17.64
CA VAL A 98 40.14 -12.48 17.16
C VAL A 98 40.78 -11.16 17.59
N ALA A 99 41.90 -11.25 18.35
CA ALA A 99 42.65 -10.06 18.77
C ALA A 99 43.34 -9.39 17.59
N PRO A 100 43.33 -8.03 17.49
CA PRO A 100 43.99 -7.31 16.38
C PRO A 100 45.52 -7.52 16.41
N SER A 101 46.15 -7.58 15.21
CA SER A 101 47.60 -7.74 15.12
C SER A 101 48.31 -6.40 15.37
N HIS A 102 49.09 -6.33 16.45
CA HIS A 102 50.00 -5.23 16.68
C HIS A 102 51.24 -5.32 15.77
N LYS A 103 51.32 -4.45 14.79
CA LYS A 103 52.60 -3.97 14.23
C LYS A 103 52.50 -2.47 13.99
N ASN A 104 52.73 -1.71 15.03
CA ASN A 104 53.36 -0.38 15.05
C ASN A 104 53.47 0.03 16.54
N ALA A 105 54.52 -0.45 17.19
CA ALA A 105 54.98 0.07 18.47
C ALA A 105 56.16 1.00 18.14
N ASP A 106 55.93 2.30 18.26
CA ASP A 106 56.89 3.26 18.78
C ASP A 106 56.16 4.60 18.96
N ALA A 107 55.92 4.92 20.17
CA ALA A 107 55.80 6.17 20.88
C ALA A 107 54.65 6.16 21.90
N ASP A 108 55.06 6.31 23.18
CA ASP A 108 54.31 6.67 24.36
C ASP A 108 53.51 5.57 25.07
N ALA A 109 54.28 4.85 25.88
CA ALA A 109 53.78 4.08 27.00
C ALA A 109 53.54 5.02 28.19
N ALA A 110 52.25 5.17 28.57
CA ALA A 110 51.82 5.32 29.96
C ALA A 110 50.27 5.38 29.95
N ASP A 111 49.70 4.46 30.74
CA ASP A 111 48.33 4.48 31.20
C ASP A 111 47.25 4.03 30.20
N ALA A 112 47.12 2.72 30.02
CA ALA A 112 45.89 2.15 29.43
C ALA A 112 45.66 0.74 30.00
N GLY A 113 44.55 0.59 30.69
CA GLY A 113 43.91 -0.69 30.97
C GLY A 113 43.54 -1.45 29.67
N PRO A 114 43.22 -2.75 29.75
CA PRO A 114 43.09 -3.60 28.59
C PRO A 114 41.83 -3.24 27.78
N PHE A 115 41.98 -2.63 26.69
CA PHE A 115 41.04 -2.32 25.60
C PHE A 115 41.18 -0.88 25.11
N SER A 116 42.19 -0.64 24.29
CA SER A 116 42.21 0.53 23.43
C SER A 116 42.24 0.08 21.98
N SER A 117 41.13 0.19 21.36
CA SER A 117 40.87 -0.28 20.00
C SER A 117 40.83 0.88 19.03
N HIS A 118 41.84 1.07 18.20
CA HIS A 118 41.68 1.92 17.01
C HIS A 118 40.70 1.35 15.98
N THR A 119 40.46 0.03 16.02
CA THR A 119 39.40 -0.63 15.23
C THR A 119 38.03 -0.38 15.83
N CYS A 120 37.86 -0.43 17.14
CA CYS A 120 36.61 -0.07 17.81
C CYS A 120 36.26 1.42 17.69
N ALA A 121 37.26 2.32 17.70
CA ALA A 121 36.97 3.76 17.50
C ALA A 121 36.49 4.08 16.10
N ARG A 122 36.92 3.34 15.06
CA ARG A 122 36.34 3.45 13.71
C ARG A 122 34.97 2.76 13.61
N TYR A 123 34.79 1.63 14.30
CA TYR A 123 33.48 0.97 14.40
C TYR A 123 32.46 1.85 15.10
N ASN A 124 32.83 2.40 16.27
CA ASN A 124 31.97 3.36 16.98
C ASN A 124 31.77 4.67 16.20
N LYS A 125 32.69 5.03 15.28
CA LYS A 125 32.53 6.20 14.43
C LYS A 125 31.61 5.91 13.24
N VAL A 126 31.65 4.71 12.65
CA VAL A 126 30.72 4.27 11.60
C VAL A 126 29.34 3.98 12.19
N GLU A 127 29.24 3.29 13.35
CA GLU A 127 27.94 3.14 14.05
C GLU A 127 27.41 4.47 14.59
N ASN A 128 28.26 5.41 14.98
CA ASN A 128 27.83 6.74 15.36
C ASN A 128 27.54 7.61 14.13
N GLU A 129 28.25 7.44 13.03
CA GLU A 129 27.92 8.07 11.73
C GLU A 129 26.67 7.44 11.09
N GLU A 130 26.43 6.13 11.24
CA GLU A 130 25.15 5.50 10.83
C GLU A 130 24.03 5.81 11.83
N LYS A 131 24.29 5.89 13.12
CA LYS A 131 23.33 6.41 14.12
C LYS A 131 23.14 7.92 14.00
N GLU A 132 24.17 8.69 13.65
CA GLU A 132 24.04 10.12 13.34
C GLU A 132 23.45 10.36 11.95
N THR A 133 23.77 9.56 10.93
CA THR A 133 23.08 9.62 9.63
C THR A 133 21.68 9.04 9.71
N GLY A 134 21.44 7.99 10.48
CA GLY A 134 20.11 7.51 10.82
C GLY A 134 19.32 8.52 11.66
N LYS A 135 19.95 9.14 12.69
CA LYS A 135 19.34 10.25 13.44
C LYS A 135 19.19 11.50 12.61
N LYS A 136 20.18 11.88 11.78
CA LYS A 136 20.05 13.00 10.85
C LYS A 136 19.02 12.73 9.77
N LYS A 137 18.95 11.50 9.24
CA LYS A 137 17.88 11.10 8.34
C LYS A 137 16.53 11.11 9.02
N HIS A 138 16.43 10.61 10.24
CA HIS A 138 15.21 10.68 11.06
C HIS A 138 14.87 12.12 11.49
N GLU A 139 15.87 12.94 11.83
CA GLU A 139 15.68 14.36 12.15
C GLU A 139 15.44 15.23 10.91
N GLU A 140 15.98 14.86 9.75
CA GLU A 140 15.66 15.46 8.45
C GLU A 140 14.30 15.00 7.97
N GLU A 141 13.94 13.73 8.11
CA GLU A 141 12.59 13.20 7.89
C GLU A 141 11.58 13.81 8.87
N GLU A 142 11.92 13.99 10.16
CA GLU A 142 11.07 14.71 11.11
C GLU A 142 10.98 16.22 10.81
N LYS A 143 12.06 16.85 10.31
CA LYS A 143 12.06 18.26 9.90
C LYS A 143 11.32 18.44 8.56
N GLU A 144 11.48 17.54 7.60
CA GLU A 144 10.67 17.51 6.38
C GLU A 144 9.20 17.24 6.73
N MET A 145 8.90 16.35 7.68
CA MET A 145 7.53 16.06 8.12
C MET A 145 6.90 17.18 8.96
N LYS A 146 7.66 17.94 9.75
CA LYS A 146 7.14 19.14 10.46
C LYS A 146 6.71 20.27 9.53
N GLY A 147 7.17 20.25 8.27
CA GLY A 147 6.75 21.18 7.23
C GLY A 147 5.60 20.71 6.35
N THR A 148 5.08 19.50 6.57
CA THR A 148 4.07 18.86 5.71
C THR A 148 2.69 18.75 6.35
N GLU A 149 2.53 19.11 7.62
CA GLU A 149 1.21 19.18 8.25
C GLU A 149 0.34 20.26 7.57
N PRO A 150 -0.96 20.00 7.36
CA PRO A 150 -1.88 21.02 6.89
C PRO A 150 -2.02 22.11 7.95
N LEU A 151 -2.15 23.37 7.54
CA LEU A 151 -2.35 24.50 8.45
C LEU A 151 -3.71 24.38 9.17
N SER A 152 -4.71 23.87 8.46
CA SER A 152 -6.04 23.57 8.99
C SER A 152 -6.24 22.05 9.07
N PRO A 153 -6.96 21.55 10.08
CA PRO A 153 -7.38 20.16 10.12
C PRO A 153 -8.13 19.78 8.84
N LEU A 154 -7.78 18.63 8.24
CA LEU A 154 -8.54 18.10 7.11
C LEU A 154 -9.94 17.67 7.60
N PRO A 155 -10.99 17.82 6.77
CA PRO A 155 -12.34 17.51 7.17
C PRO A 155 -12.54 16.00 7.33
N TYR A 156 -13.32 15.62 8.35
CA TYR A 156 -13.84 14.27 8.51
C TYR A 156 -15.05 14.05 7.59
N PHE A 157 -15.42 12.80 7.41
CA PHE A 157 -16.68 12.43 6.75
C PHE A 157 -17.87 12.84 7.62
N PRO A 158 -19.05 13.08 7.03
CA PRO A 158 -20.27 13.23 7.81
C PRO A 158 -20.52 12.01 8.71
N GLN A 159 -20.77 12.24 10.00
CA GLN A 159 -20.86 11.18 11.00
C GLN A 159 -22.31 10.76 11.32
N ASP A 160 -23.30 11.46 10.78
CA ASP A 160 -24.72 11.35 11.10
C ASP A 160 -25.52 10.43 10.19
N HIS A 161 -24.89 9.83 9.16
CA HIS A 161 -25.56 8.92 8.24
C HIS A 161 -25.76 7.53 8.86
N ASP A 162 -26.97 7.00 8.71
CA ASP A 162 -27.31 5.64 9.12
C ASP A 162 -26.89 4.62 8.04
N TRP A 163 -25.64 4.19 8.10
CA TRP A 163 -25.07 3.25 7.15
C TRP A 163 -25.75 1.86 7.25
N PRO A 164 -25.89 1.12 6.12
CA PRO A 164 -26.43 -0.24 6.17
C PRO A 164 -25.49 -1.22 6.88
N GLU A 165 -26.08 -2.32 7.41
CA GLU A 165 -25.29 -3.41 7.97
C GLU A 165 -24.46 -4.12 6.87
N PRO A 166 -23.24 -4.57 7.15
CA PRO A 166 -22.55 -4.53 8.45
C PRO A 166 -21.76 -3.22 8.72
N LEU A 167 -21.82 -2.21 7.83
CA LEU A 167 -21.05 -0.96 8.01
C LEU A 167 -21.44 -0.28 9.34
N LYS A 168 -22.72 -0.18 9.66
CA LYS A 168 -23.20 0.43 10.90
C LYS A 168 -22.59 -0.22 12.15
N SER A 169 -22.62 -1.55 12.23
CA SER A 169 -22.03 -2.29 13.33
C SER A 169 -20.51 -2.08 13.41
N ILE A 170 -19.79 -2.09 12.27
CA ILE A 170 -18.34 -1.84 12.21
C ILE A 170 -18.01 -0.44 12.72
N LEU A 171 -18.77 0.58 12.33
CA LEU A 171 -18.54 1.96 12.69
C LEU A 171 -18.78 2.25 14.17
N SER A 172 -19.59 1.45 14.86
CA SER A 172 -19.83 1.58 16.31
C SER A 172 -18.55 1.35 17.15
N PHE A 173 -17.52 0.72 16.59
CA PHE A 173 -16.22 0.53 17.23
C PHE A 173 -15.28 1.74 17.12
N ALA A 174 -15.67 2.78 16.39
CA ALA A 174 -14.88 3.98 16.25
C ALA A 174 -14.85 4.79 17.54
N LYS A 175 -13.67 5.11 18.06
CA LYS A 175 -13.48 5.95 19.26
C LYS A 175 -13.22 7.42 18.92
N THR A 176 -13.01 7.74 17.64
CA THR A 176 -12.77 9.11 17.15
C THR A 176 -13.33 9.26 15.74
N PRO A 177 -13.64 10.49 15.28
CA PRO A 177 -14.06 10.74 13.90
C PRO A 177 -13.08 10.19 12.86
N ALA A 178 -11.77 10.33 13.09
CA ALA A 178 -10.76 9.77 12.19
C ALA A 178 -10.81 8.23 12.12
N GLN A 179 -11.06 7.55 13.25
CA GLN A 179 -11.24 6.09 13.25
C GLN A 179 -12.52 5.67 12.54
N HIS A 180 -13.61 6.44 12.70
CA HIS A 180 -14.85 6.21 11.96
C HIS A 180 -14.60 6.23 10.45
N ASP A 181 -13.90 7.24 9.93
CA ASP A 181 -13.62 7.37 8.52
C ASP A 181 -12.72 6.24 8.01
N VAL A 182 -11.71 5.86 8.78
CA VAL A 182 -10.78 4.77 8.43
C VAL A 182 -11.48 3.42 8.45
N LEU A 183 -12.35 3.16 9.44
CA LEU A 183 -13.18 1.95 9.48
C LEU A 183 -14.15 1.89 8.30
N LEU A 184 -14.77 3.01 7.94
CA LEU A 184 -15.66 3.08 6.77
C LEU A 184 -14.93 2.75 5.48
N LEU A 185 -13.80 3.41 5.21
CA LEU A 185 -12.99 3.17 4.01
C LEU A 185 -12.43 1.75 3.96
N GLY A 186 -11.91 1.28 5.09
CA GLY A 186 -11.40 -0.07 5.22
C GLY A 186 -12.48 -1.12 4.97
N ALA A 187 -13.64 -1.00 5.65
CA ALA A 187 -14.77 -1.90 5.48
C ALA A 187 -15.30 -1.89 4.05
N MET A 188 -15.53 -0.72 3.44
CA MET A 188 -15.95 -0.63 2.04
C MET A 188 -14.93 -1.31 1.10
N THR A 189 -13.63 -1.19 1.38
CA THR A 189 -12.60 -1.80 0.54
C THR A 189 -12.61 -3.32 0.64
N VAL A 190 -12.67 -3.90 1.84
CA VAL A 190 -12.63 -5.36 2.01
C VAL A 190 -13.95 -6.03 1.63
N LEU A 191 -15.10 -5.42 2.00
CA LEU A 191 -16.42 -5.92 1.60
C LEU A 191 -16.57 -5.84 0.09
N GLY A 192 -16.20 -4.69 -0.52
CA GLY A 192 -16.25 -4.48 -1.96
C GLY A 192 -15.41 -5.50 -2.73
N ALA A 193 -14.21 -5.83 -2.26
CA ALA A 193 -13.36 -6.87 -2.86
C ALA A 193 -14.11 -8.22 -2.98
N SER A 194 -14.89 -8.58 -1.96
CA SER A 194 -15.64 -9.84 -1.93
C SER A 194 -16.89 -9.85 -2.84
N LEU A 195 -17.30 -8.67 -3.32
CA LEU A 195 -18.50 -8.45 -4.15
C LEU A 195 -18.19 -8.30 -5.65
N SER A 196 -16.95 -8.44 -6.08
CA SER A 196 -16.48 -8.15 -7.45
C SER A 196 -17.25 -8.84 -8.58
N HIS A 197 -17.86 -10.01 -8.32
CA HIS A 197 -18.70 -10.73 -9.29
C HIS A 197 -20.20 -10.68 -8.99
N ILE A 198 -20.60 -9.93 -7.96
CA ILE A 198 -21.96 -9.91 -7.45
C ILE A 198 -22.67 -8.60 -7.84
N VAL A 199 -21.98 -7.47 -7.78
CA VAL A 199 -22.57 -6.16 -8.11
C VAL A 199 -21.70 -5.38 -9.07
N ARG A 200 -22.36 -4.56 -9.91
CA ARG A 200 -21.70 -3.62 -10.82
C ARG A 200 -22.59 -2.42 -11.12
N CYS A 201 -22.00 -1.37 -11.66
CA CYS A 201 -22.73 -0.27 -12.30
C CYS A 201 -22.13 0.09 -13.65
N LYS A 202 -22.86 0.79 -14.49
CA LYS A 202 -22.31 1.39 -15.71
C LYS A 202 -21.96 2.85 -15.44
N TYR A 203 -20.68 3.20 -15.66
CA TYR A 203 -20.22 4.58 -15.56
C TYR A 203 -19.36 4.91 -16.78
N GLY A 204 -19.77 5.90 -17.55
CA GLY A 204 -19.28 6.09 -18.91
C GLY A 204 -19.58 4.87 -19.78
N ASP A 205 -18.59 4.45 -20.57
CA ASP A 205 -18.72 3.31 -21.48
C ASP A 205 -18.33 1.96 -20.85
N LYS A 206 -17.83 1.97 -19.59
CA LYS A 206 -17.33 0.77 -18.92
C LYS A 206 -18.24 0.30 -17.79
N TRP A 207 -18.23 -1.02 -17.55
CA TRP A 207 -18.74 -1.60 -16.32
C TRP A 207 -17.74 -1.37 -15.18
N GLN A 208 -18.24 -0.90 -14.06
CA GLN A 208 -17.49 -0.70 -12.83
C GLN A 208 -17.91 -1.73 -11.79
N TYR A 209 -16.92 -2.30 -11.11
CA TYR A 209 -17.10 -3.30 -10.06
C TYR A 209 -16.57 -2.73 -8.74
N PRO A 210 -17.02 -3.21 -7.58
CA PRO A 210 -16.76 -2.59 -6.27
C PRO A 210 -15.32 -2.81 -5.75
N CYS A 211 -14.33 -2.76 -6.63
CA CYS A 211 -12.91 -2.90 -6.28
C CYS A 211 -12.31 -1.53 -5.99
N LEU A 212 -11.80 -1.33 -4.79
CA LEU A 212 -11.21 -0.09 -4.34
C LEU A 212 -9.70 -0.26 -4.07
N GLN A 213 -8.93 0.82 -4.27
CA GLN A 213 -7.52 0.91 -3.90
C GLN A 213 -7.38 2.03 -2.86
N THR A 214 -7.22 1.65 -1.60
CA THR A 214 -7.26 2.56 -0.45
C THR A 214 -5.92 2.59 0.26
N PHE A 215 -5.39 3.78 0.49
CA PHE A 215 -4.18 4.02 1.24
C PHE A 215 -4.45 4.97 2.41
N ILE A 216 -4.39 4.43 3.63
CA ILE A 216 -4.53 5.19 4.86
C ILE A 216 -3.14 5.58 5.35
N THR A 217 -2.86 6.87 5.43
CA THR A 217 -1.56 7.35 5.90
C THR A 217 -1.70 8.23 7.13
N GLY A 218 -0.65 8.31 7.91
CA GLY A 218 -0.57 9.12 9.13
C GLY A 218 0.69 8.79 9.90
N HIS A 219 1.03 9.63 10.85
CA HIS A 219 2.19 9.41 11.69
C HIS A 219 2.12 8.08 12.47
N ALA A 220 3.24 7.64 13.02
CA ALA A 220 3.26 6.54 13.96
C ALA A 220 2.27 6.83 15.11
N ALA A 221 1.61 5.78 15.61
CA ALA A 221 0.60 5.86 16.67
C ALA A 221 -0.66 6.69 16.33
N ALA A 222 -0.93 7.06 15.07
CA ALA A 222 -2.15 7.78 14.67
C ALA A 222 -3.45 6.95 14.79
N GLY A 223 -3.39 5.68 15.21
CA GLY A 223 -4.57 4.83 15.38
C GLY A 223 -4.97 4.03 14.14
N LYS A 224 -4.08 3.87 13.16
CA LYS A 224 -4.29 3.07 11.93
C LYS A 224 -4.51 1.58 12.20
N SER A 225 -4.12 1.10 13.39
CA SER A 225 -4.22 -0.32 13.78
C SER A 225 -5.63 -0.90 13.73
N VAL A 226 -6.67 -0.07 13.75
CA VAL A 226 -8.08 -0.52 13.59
C VAL A 226 -8.30 -1.26 12.25
N LEU A 227 -7.45 -1.06 11.23
CA LEU A 227 -7.53 -1.77 9.97
C LEU A 227 -7.20 -3.27 10.07
N VAL A 228 -6.49 -3.68 11.12
CA VAL A 228 -6.22 -5.10 11.37
C VAL A 228 -7.53 -5.85 11.63
N TRP A 229 -8.46 -5.24 12.35
CA TRP A 229 -9.78 -5.83 12.58
C TRP A 229 -10.61 -5.92 11.31
N VAL A 230 -10.56 -4.89 10.46
CA VAL A 230 -11.31 -4.87 9.19
C VAL A 230 -10.95 -6.06 8.29
N ARG A 231 -9.71 -6.51 8.30
CA ARG A 231 -9.27 -7.69 7.56
C ARG A 231 -10.00 -8.96 8.00
N LYS A 232 -10.36 -9.08 9.31
CA LYS A 232 -11.10 -10.23 9.86
C LYS A 232 -12.45 -10.46 9.17
N LEU A 233 -13.05 -9.43 8.62
CA LEU A 233 -14.33 -9.54 7.88
C LEU A 233 -14.26 -10.45 6.66
N ILE A 234 -13.08 -10.63 6.06
CA ILE A 234 -12.90 -11.42 4.83
C ILE A 234 -12.01 -12.66 5.03
N GLU A 235 -11.44 -12.85 6.21
CA GLU A 235 -10.65 -14.06 6.54
C GLU A 235 -11.47 -15.35 6.35
N PRO A 236 -12.74 -15.46 6.78
CA PRO A 236 -13.54 -16.68 6.55
C PRO A 236 -13.72 -17.04 5.07
N ILE A 237 -13.73 -16.04 4.17
CA ILE A 237 -13.77 -16.26 2.71
C ILE A 237 -12.44 -16.82 2.21
N HIS A 238 -11.33 -16.24 2.67
CA HIS A 238 -9.99 -16.68 2.33
C HIS A 238 -9.73 -18.10 2.81
N GLU A 239 -10.06 -18.41 4.06
CA GLU A 239 -9.88 -19.74 4.67
C GLU A 239 -10.65 -20.83 3.92
N GLU A 240 -11.90 -20.55 3.53
CA GLU A 240 -12.71 -21.48 2.74
C GLU A 240 -12.03 -21.79 1.41
N ILE A 241 -11.54 -20.78 0.69
CA ILE A 241 -10.81 -20.95 -0.58
C ILE A 241 -9.54 -21.79 -0.35
N ARG A 242 -8.77 -21.48 0.71
CA ARG A 242 -7.54 -22.22 1.03
C ARG A 242 -7.82 -23.67 1.41
N ARG A 243 -8.92 -23.93 2.12
CA ARG A 243 -9.37 -25.29 2.43
C ARG A 243 -9.69 -26.09 1.16
N GLN A 244 -10.45 -25.51 0.23
CA GLN A 244 -10.77 -26.12 -1.06
C GLN A 244 -9.51 -26.43 -1.89
N VAL A 245 -8.54 -25.50 -1.90
CA VAL A 245 -7.24 -25.72 -2.56
C VAL A 245 -6.48 -26.87 -1.91
N ALA A 246 -6.45 -26.95 -0.59
CA ALA A 246 -5.76 -28.02 0.13
C ALA A 246 -6.38 -29.39 -0.18
N GLU A 247 -7.71 -29.49 -0.26
CA GLU A 247 -8.42 -30.70 -0.64
C GLU A 247 -8.12 -31.13 -2.08
N SER A 248 -8.17 -30.17 -3.03
CA SER A 248 -7.83 -30.39 -4.44
C SER A 248 -6.38 -30.84 -4.62
N MET A 249 -5.44 -30.22 -3.89
CA MET A 249 -4.03 -30.64 -3.90
C MET A 249 -3.79 -32.02 -3.32
N LYS A 250 -4.59 -32.43 -2.31
CA LYS A 250 -4.54 -33.78 -1.75
C LYS A 250 -5.01 -34.81 -2.79
N ALA A 251 -6.09 -34.52 -3.50
CA ALA A 251 -6.58 -35.36 -4.59
C ALA A 251 -5.54 -35.49 -5.72
N TYR A 252 -5.02 -34.37 -6.19
CA TYR A 252 -3.96 -34.32 -7.21
C TYR A 252 -2.73 -35.14 -6.83
N ARG A 253 -2.24 -35.04 -5.60
CA ARG A 253 -1.08 -35.83 -5.14
C ARG A 253 -1.37 -37.33 -5.15
N LYS A 254 -2.61 -37.74 -4.89
CA LYS A 254 -3.05 -39.16 -4.96
C LYS A 254 -3.03 -39.63 -6.42
N GLU A 255 -3.58 -38.85 -7.33
CA GLU A 255 -3.61 -39.14 -8.78
C GLU A 255 -2.19 -39.16 -9.37
N LEU A 256 -1.33 -38.23 -8.98
CA LEU A 256 0.06 -38.17 -9.44
C LEU A 256 0.83 -39.44 -9.03
N ARG A 257 0.69 -39.87 -7.77
CA ARG A 257 1.32 -41.11 -7.29
C ARG A 257 0.81 -42.35 -8.07
N ALA A 258 -0.50 -42.41 -8.35
CA ALA A 258 -1.09 -43.48 -9.13
C ALA A 258 -0.56 -43.46 -10.58
N TYR A 259 -0.40 -42.26 -11.18
CA TYR A 259 0.20 -42.09 -12.50
C TYR A 259 1.69 -42.50 -12.51
N GLU A 260 2.44 -42.11 -11.50
CA GLU A 260 3.86 -42.48 -11.36
C GLU A 260 4.05 -43.98 -11.18
N ALA A 261 3.15 -44.65 -10.46
CA ALA A 261 3.16 -46.12 -10.26
C ALA A 261 2.92 -46.95 -11.53
N LEU A 262 2.38 -46.34 -12.61
CA LEU A 262 2.19 -47.00 -13.90
C LEU A 262 3.50 -47.36 -14.61
N GLY A 263 4.64 -46.81 -14.19
CA GLY A 263 5.95 -47.09 -14.79
C GLY A 263 5.97 -46.89 -16.30
N LYS A 264 6.30 -47.92 -17.09
CA LYS A 264 6.36 -47.80 -18.56
C LYS A 264 4.99 -47.58 -19.22
N ALA A 265 3.87 -47.95 -18.57
CA ALA A 265 2.53 -47.73 -19.08
C ALA A 265 2.06 -46.27 -19.03
N ARG A 266 2.89 -45.34 -18.49
CA ARG A 266 2.66 -43.88 -18.56
C ARG A 266 2.72 -43.32 -19.97
N LYS A 267 3.40 -44.02 -20.91
CA LYS A 267 3.77 -43.49 -22.22
C LYS A 267 2.57 -43.00 -23.05
N ASP A 268 1.42 -43.66 -22.82
CA ASP A 268 0.18 -43.35 -23.55
C ASP A 268 -0.88 -42.62 -22.69
N LYS A 269 -0.49 -42.09 -21.52
CA LYS A 269 -1.39 -41.36 -20.62
C LYS A 269 -0.87 -39.97 -20.33
N GLU A 270 -1.76 -39.01 -20.34
CA GLU A 270 -1.44 -37.63 -19.91
C GLU A 270 -1.21 -37.57 -18.38
N PRO A 271 -0.21 -36.82 -17.91
CA PRO A 271 -0.02 -36.58 -16.48
C PRO A 271 -1.18 -35.78 -15.89
N PRO A 272 -1.56 -36.00 -14.63
CA PRO A 272 -2.58 -35.20 -13.98
C PRO A 272 -2.11 -33.73 -13.89
N VAL A 273 -3.06 -32.80 -14.09
CA VAL A 273 -2.80 -31.35 -14.06
C VAL A 273 -2.95 -30.86 -12.63
N ALA A 274 -1.97 -30.08 -12.15
CA ALA A 274 -2.04 -29.48 -10.82
C ALA A 274 -3.18 -28.44 -10.74
N PRO A 275 -3.99 -28.47 -9.68
CA PRO A 275 -5.05 -27.49 -9.50
C PRO A 275 -4.46 -26.08 -9.26
N PRO A 276 -5.21 -25.01 -9.63
CA PRO A 276 -4.76 -23.64 -9.41
C PRO A 276 -4.62 -23.35 -7.90
N ASN A 277 -3.59 -22.59 -7.54
CA ASN A 277 -3.32 -22.19 -6.16
C ASN A 277 -4.11 -20.91 -5.80
N ARG A 278 -5.42 -21.04 -5.69
CA ARG A 278 -6.34 -19.93 -5.42
C ARG A 278 -6.14 -19.34 -4.04
N MET A 279 -6.22 -18.01 -3.94
CA MET A 279 -6.25 -17.27 -2.68
C MET A 279 -7.06 -15.97 -2.85
N PHE A 280 -7.73 -15.54 -1.80
CA PHE A 280 -8.47 -14.28 -1.82
C PHE A 280 -7.63 -13.13 -1.29
N ILE A 281 -6.98 -13.32 -0.13
CA ILE A 281 -6.02 -12.35 0.42
C ILE A 281 -4.65 -12.69 -0.14
N ILE A 282 -4.11 -11.79 -0.95
CA ILE A 282 -2.81 -11.93 -1.62
C ILE A 282 -1.76 -11.21 -0.78
N PRO A 283 -0.67 -11.90 -0.37
CA PRO A 283 0.40 -11.26 0.41
C PRO A 283 1.08 -10.11 -0.34
N GLY A 284 1.42 -9.04 0.36
CA GLY A 284 2.06 -7.86 -0.19
C GLY A 284 3.53 -8.04 -0.58
N ASN A 285 4.21 -9.09 -0.10
CA ASN A 285 5.62 -9.36 -0.38
C ASN A 285 5.85 -10.22 -1.65
N ASN A 286 4.93 -10.19 -2.59
CA ASN A 286 5.03 -10.94 -3.85
C ASN A 286 5.95 -10.27 -4.87
N THR A 287 6.56 -11.08 -5.74
CA THR A 287 7.11 -10.57 -7.01
C THR A 287 5.99 -10.18 -7.96
N GLY A 288 6.27 -9.33 -8.95
CA GLY A 288 5.27 -8.96 -9.97
C GLY A 288 4.68 -10.17 -10.69
N THR A 289 5.51 -11.17 -11.03
CA THR A 289 5.05 -12.43 -11.64
C THR A 289 4.22 -13.26 -10.66
N GLY A 290 4.60 -13.30 -9.38
CA GLY A 290 3.85 -14.00 -8.34
C GLY A 290 2.46 -13.41 -8.14
N LEU A 291 2.35 -12.08 -8.13
CA LEU A 291 1.06 -11.40 -8.08
C LEU A 291 0.17 -11.74 -9.29
N LEU A 292 0.74 -11.68 -10.50
CA LEU A 292 0.01 -12.05 -11.72
C LEU A 292 -0.45 -13.51 -11.69
N GLN A 293 0.40 -14.45 -11.25
CA GLN A 293 0.04 -15.85 -11.12
C GLN A 293 -1.09 -16.06 -10.12
N ASN A 294 -1.01 -15.41 -8.93
CA ASN A 294 -2.06 -15.50 -7.92
C ASN A 294 -3.42 -14.98 -8.43
N LEU A 295 -3.40 -13.88 -9.19
CA LEU A 295 -4.62 -13.34 -9.80
C LEU A 295 -5.18 -14.28 -10.88
N ILE A 296 -4.32 -14.82 -11.74
CA ILE A 296 -4.74 -15.77 -12.77
C ILE A 296 -5.33 -17.05 -12.14
N ASP A 297 -4.68 -17.61 -11.14
CA ASP A 297 -5.16 -18.79 -10.42
C ASP A 297 -6.51 -18.54 -9.71
N SER A 298 -6.80 -17.28 -9.36
CA SER A 298 -8.00 -16.82 -8.64
C SER A 298 -9.03 -16.13 -9.55
N ASP A 299 -9.02 -16.42 -10.85
CA ASP A 299 -9.97 -15.85 -11.85
C ASP A 299 -9.95 -14.31 -11.86
N GLY A 300 -8.78 -13.70 -11.69
CA GLY A 300 -8.56 -12.26 -11.64
C GLY A 300 -8.98 -11.57 -10.33
N THR A 301 -9.42 -12.32 -9.33
CA THR A 301 -10.03 -11.77 -8.10
C THR A 301 -9.06 -11.86 -6.93
N GLY A 302 -8.99 -10.79 -6.13
CA GLY A 302 -8.22 -10.79 -4.89
C GLY A 302 -8.18 -9.43 -4.19
N ILE A 303 -7.57 -9.44 -3.02
CA ILE A 303 -7.27 -8.23 -2.26
C ILE A 303 -5.86 -8.31 -1.66
N ILE A 304 -5.12 -7.22 -1.75
CA ILE A 304 -3.90 -7.00 -0.96
C ILE A 304 -4.32 -6.17 0.25
N CYS A 305 -4.04 -6.68 1.46
CA CYS A 305 -4.42 -6.02 2.70
C CYS A 305 -3.22 -6.05 3.66
N GLU A 306 -2.45 -4.94 3.71
CA GLU A 306 -1.23 -4.82 4.49
C GLU A 306 -1.28 -3.60 5.41
N SER A 307 -0.93 -3.83 6.67
CA SER A 307 -0.87 -2.78 7.70
C SER A 307 0.39 -1.91 7.59
N GLU A 308 1.44 -2.44 6.94
CA GLU A 308 2.71 -1.76 6.70
C GLU A 308 2.99 -1.69 5.20
N ALA A 309 2.89 -0.48 4.65
CA ALA A 309 3.07 -0.24 3.23
C ALA A 309 4.49 -0.56 2.71
N ASP A 310 5.49 -0.64 3.60
CA ASP A 310 6.86 -1.03 3.27
C ASP A 310 6.94 -2.42 2.66
N THR A 311 6.09 -3.34 3.10
CA THR A 311 6.00 -4.70 2.53
C THR A 311 5.75 -4.64 1.02
N VAL A 312 4.83 -3.77 0.60
CA VAL A 312 4.47 -3.60 -0.81
C VAL A 312 5.48 -2.71 -1.54
N SER A 313 5.98 -1.64 -0.88
CA SER A 313 6.94 -0.73 -1.50
C SER A 313 8.27 -1.40 -1.82
N THR A 314 8.74 -2.28 -0.93
CA THR A 314 9.92 -3.10 -1.17
C THR A 314 9.73 -4.03 -2.37
N ALA A 315 8.57 -4.68 -2.48
CA ALA A 315 8.24 -5.52 -3.62
C ALA A 315 8.15 -4.73 -4.95
N ILE A 316 7.60 -3.51 -4.92
CA ILE A 316 7.51 -2.63 -6.10
C ILE A 316 8.88 -2.08 -6.51
N GLY A 317 9.76 -1.79 -5.54
CA GLY A 317 11.08 -1.19 -5.79
C GLY A 317 12.13 -2.15 -6.37
N THR A 318 11.88 -3.46 -6.40
CA THR A 318 12.79 -4.43 -7.00
C THR A 318 12.66 -4.45 -8.53
N GLU A 319 13.76 -4.77 -9.25
CA GLU A 319 13.77 -4.90 -10.73
C GLU A 319 12.68 -5.85 -11.28
N PHE A 320 12.28 -6.83 -10.47
CA PHE A 320 11.27 -7.85 -10.83
C PHE A 320 9.88 -7.56 -10.25
N GLY A 321 9.70 -6.47 -9.49
CA GLY A 321 8.52 -6.23 -8.66
C GLY A 321 7.65 -5.05 -9.05
N ASN A 322 7.82 -4.43 -10.22
CA ASN A 322 7.02 -3.25 -10.57
C ASN A 322 5.54 -3.58 -10.80
N TRP A 323 4.75 -3.42 -9.73
CA TRP A 323 3.30 -3.68 -9.76
C TRP A 323 2.47 -2.49 -10.25
N SER A 324 3.07 -1.32 -10.44
CA SER A 324 2.34 -0.10 -10.78
C SER A 324 1.45 -0.27 -12.02
N ASP A 325 1.97 -0.97 -13.05
CA ASP A 325 1.17 -1.29 -14.25
C ASP A 325 0.01 -2.25 -13.93
N THR A 326 0.28 -3.30 -13.15
CA THR A 326 -0.73 -4.27 -12.72
C THR A 326 -1.84 -3.60 -11.91
N LEU A 327 -1.51 -2.73 -10.96
CA LEU A 327 -2.49 -2.00 -10.14
C LEU A 327 -3.34 -1.04 -10.98
N ARG A 328 -2.74 -0.36 -11.96
CA ARG A 328 -3.48 0.51 -12.89
C ARG A 328 -4.45 -0.26 -13.77
N LYS A 329 -4.00 -1.39 -14.35
CA LYS A 329 -4.84 -2.29 -15.14
C LYS A 329 -5.96 -2.89 -14.30
N ALA A 330 -5.66 -3.29 -13.07
CA ALA A 330 -6.63 -3.82 -12.13
C ALA A 330 -7.72 -2.80 -11.78
N PHE A 331 -7.36 -1.52 -11.60
CA PHE A 331 -8.34 -0.46 -11.38
C PHE A 331 -9.32 -0.33 -12.56
N ASP A 332 -8.82 -0.44 -13.77
CA ASP A 332 -9.65 -0.33 -15.00
C ASP A 332 -10.32 -1.66 -15.39
N HIS A 333 -10.17 -2.71 -14.59
CA HIS A 333 -10.64 -4.09 -14.83
C HIS A 333 -10.12 -4.68 -16.15
N ASP A 334 -8.93 -4.24 -16.58
CA ASP A 334 -8.31 -4.68 -17.81
C ASP A 334 -7.75 -6.11 -17.67
N ARG A 335 -7.51 -6.76 -18.80
CA ARG A 335 -6.88 -8.06 -18.90
C ARG A 335 -5.44 -8.01 -18.40
N LEU A 336 -5.04 -9.03 -17.64
CA LEU A 336 -3.65 -9.24 -17.26
C LEU A 336 -3.11 -10.48 -17.95
N SER A 337 -1.87 -10.41 -18.42
CA SER A 337 -1.20 -11.54 -19.05
C SER A 337 0.29 -11.52 -18.78
N TYR A 338 0.90 -12.70 -18.77
CA TYR A 338 2.36 -12.83 -18.83
C TYR A 338 2.78 -13.93 -19.80
N ASN A 339 4.01 -13.79 -20.31
CA ASN A 339 4.64 -14.76 -21.21
C ASN A 339 6.04 -15.08 -20.70
N ARG A 340 6.25 -16.31 -20.26
CA ARG A 340 7.57 -16.84 -19.88
C ARG A 340 8.18 -17.58 -21.05
N ARG A 341 9.24 -17.01 -21.63
CA ARG A 341 9.96 -17.63 -22.77
C ARG A 341 10.66 -18.93 -22.37
N THR A 342 11.16 -19.02 -21.13
CA THR A 342 11.90 -20.18 -20.62
C THR A 342 11.05 -21.44 -20.65
N ASP A 343 9.81 -21.32 -20.20
CA ASP A 343 8.89 -22.47 -20.06
C ASP A 343 7.84 -22.51 -21.19
N ARG A 344 7.90 -21.55 -22.14
CA ARG A 344 6.89 -21.33 -23.18
C ARG A 344 5.47 -21.21 -22.61
N GLU A 345 5.37 -20.64 -21.41
CA GLU A 345 4.12 -20.49 -20.68
C GLU A 345 3.51 -19.13 -20.97
N TYR A 346 2.29 -19.14 -21.53
CA TYR A 346 1.43 -17.95 -21.65
C TYR A 346 0.19 -18.16 -20.80
N LYS A 347 -0.09 -17.21 -19.91
CA LYS A 347 -1.32 -17.17 -19.12
C LYS A 347 -1.92 -15.79 -19.12
N GLU A 348 -3.25 -15.72 -19.08
CA GLU A 348 -3.99 -14.46 -19.02
C GLU A 348 -5.28 -14.59 -18.20
N THR A 349 -5.78 -13.43 -17.72
CA THR A 349 -7.14 -13.29 -17.19
C THR A 349 -7.99 -12.57 -18.21
N THR A 350 -9.31 -12.77 -18.18
CA THR A 350 -10.26 -12.00 -19.01
C THR A 350 -10.48 -10.60 -18.46
N ALA A 351 -10.41 -10.42 -17.15
CA ALA A 351 -10.50 -9.16 -16.42
C ALA A 351 -9.79 -9.29 -15.06
N CYS A 352 -9.50 -8.15 -14.41
CA CYS A 352 -8.90 -8.11 -13.09
C CYS A 352 -9.81 -7.39 -12.09
N TYR A 353 -10.02 -8.02 -10.94
CA TYR A 353 -10.85 -7.54 -9.83
C TYR A 353 -10.02 -7.52 -8.54
N LEU A 354 -8.98 -6.67 -8.54
CA LEU A 354 -8.08 -6.53 -7.41
C LEU A 354 -8.42 -5.28 -6.60
N SER A 355 -8.67 -5.46 -5.32
CA SER A 355 -8.71 -4.38 -4.33
C SER A 355 -7.40 -4.29 -3.56
N VAL A 356 -7.12 -3.11 -3.03
CA VAL A 356 -5.91 -2.85 -2.24
C VAL A 356 -6.29 -2.04 -1.02
N LEU A 357 -5.90 -2.50 0.17
CA LEU A 357 -6.01 -1.76 1.42
C LEU A 357 -4.63 -1.71 2.07
N LEU A 358 -4.04 -0.54 2.09
CA LEU A 358 -2.72 -0.31 2.67
C LEU A 358 -2.81 0.72 3.78
N SER A 359 -1.98 0.56 4.79
CA SER A 359 -1.70 1.65 5.72
C SER A 359 -0.19 1.85 5.88
N GLY A 360 0.17 3.09 6.22
CA GLY A 360 1.59 3.42 6.34
C GLY A 360 1.84 4.83 6.85
N THR A 361 3.10 5.24 6.81
CA THR A 361 3.51 6.61 7.09
C THR A 361 3.57 7.45 5.79
N PRO A 362 3.56 8.79 5.86
CA PRO A 362 3.72 9.62 4.67
C PRO A 362 4.99 9.33 3.87
N ALA A 363 6.09 8.97 4.52
CA ALA A 363 7.35 8.63 3.87
C ALA A 363 7.24 7.37 2.97
N GLN A 364 6.32 6.47 3.29
CA GLN A 364 6.09 5.22 2.55
C GLN A 364 5.26 5.40 1.26
N ILE A 365 4.68 6.59 1.04
CA ILE A 365 3.88 6.87 -0.17
C ILE A 365 4.78 6.97 -1.41
N LYS A 366 5.90 7.67 -1.28
CA LYS A 366 6.79 7.96 -2.41
C LYS A 366 7.41 6.73 -3.07
N PRO A 367 7.87 5.71 -2.31
CA PRO A 367 8.32 4.45 -2.92
C PRO A 367 7.22 3.71 -3.68
N LEU A 368 5.96 3.84 -3.26
CA LEU A 368 4.81 3.23 -3.93
C LEU A 368 4.37 4.00 -5.16
N ILE A 369 4.41 5.34 -5.09
CA ILE A 369 3.93 6.25 -6.12
C ILE A 369 5.03 7.25 -6.41
N SER A 370 5.90 6.93 -7.35
CA SER A 370 7.09 7.72 -7.68
C SER A 370 6.78 9.09 -8.26
N SER A 371 5.63 9.25 -8.94
CA SER A 371 5.17 10.50 -9.55
C SER A 371 3.65 10.54 -9.64
N PRO A 372 3.02 11.71 -9.45
CA PRO A 372 1.59 11.90 -9.72
C PRO A 372 1.20 11.59 -11.17
N GLU A 373 2.11 11.82 -12.12
CA GLU A 373 1.88 11.65 -13.55
C GLU A 373 1.75 10.19 -13.98
N ASN A 374 2.26 9.22 -13.21
CA ASN A 374 2.21 7.81 -13.59
C ASN A 374 0.79 7.21 -13.59
N GLY A 375 -0.21 7.98 -13.16
CA GLY A 375 -1.60 7.61 -13.10
C GLY A 375 -1.99 6.67 -11.94
N GLN A 376 -1.04 6.18 -11.15
CA GLN A 376 -1.35 5.36 -9.96
C GLN A 376 -1.96 6.22 -8.86
N PHE A 377 -1.45 7.44 -8.66
CA PHE A 377 -1.96 8.38 -7.68
C PHE A 377 -3.47 8.58 -7.81
N SER A 378 -3.94 8.93 -9.01
CA SER A 378 -5.35 9.24 -9.26
C SER A 378 -6.31 8.05 -9.10
N ARG A 379 -5.80 6.82 -8.98
CA ARG A 379 -6.57 5.59 -8.81
C ARG A 379 -6.73 5.17 -7.34
N ASN A 380 -5.98 5.82 -6.43
CA ASN A 380 -6.04 5.51 -5.01
C ASN A 380 -7.01 6.45 -4.28
N ILE A 381 -7.68 5.91 -3.28
CA ILE A 381 -8.35 6.65 -2.22
C ILE A 381 -7.29 6.94 -1.18
N PHE A 382 -7.04 8.20 -0.89
CA PHE A 382 -6.12 8.61 0.17
C PHE A 382 -6.88 9.15 1.36
N TYR A 383 -6.42 8.77 2.54
CA TYR A 383 -6.88 9.37 3.79
C TYR A 383 -5.67 9.63 4.71
N TYR A 384 -5.53 10.87 5.16
CA TYR A 384 -4.48 11.28 6.08
C TYR A 384 -5.04 11.38 7.50
N MET A 385 -4.53 10.54 8.40
CA MET A 385 -4.92 10.57 9.81
C MET A 385 -4.16 11.65 10.56
N PRO A 386 -4.86 12.49 11.36
CA PRO A 386 -4.22 13.51 12.16
C PRO A 386 -3.34 12.89 13.25
N ARG A 387 -2.39 13.67 13.76
CA ARG A 387 -1.61 13.27 14.94
C ARG A 387 -2.49 13.13 16.18
N VAL A 388 -2.17 12.15 17.00
CA VAL A 388 -2.76 12.04 18.34
C VAL A 388 -2.05 13.05 19.23
N GLY A 389 -2.79 14.07 19.69
CA GLY A 389 -2.23 15.16 20.50
C GLY A 389 -2.02 14.82 21.96
N GLU A 390 -2.76 13.83 22.49
CA GLU A 390 -2.79 13.51 23.93
C GLU A 390 -2.75 12.00 24.15
N TRP A 391 -2.14 11.60 25.25
CA TRP A 391 -2.20 10.22 25.72
C TRP A 391 -3.65 9.88 26.10
N LYS A 392 -4.15 8.77 25.57
CA LYS A 392 -5.45 8.21 25.96
C LYS A 392 -5.22 7.00 26.84
N ASP A 393 -6.06 6.86 27.88
CA ASP A 393 -6.09 5.68 28.70
C ASP A 393 -6.31 4.44 27.83
N GLN A 394 -5.43 3.45 27.96
CA GLN A 394 -5.51 2.18 27.25
C GLN A 394 -6.20 1.08 28.07
N PHE A 395 -6.42 1.34 29.39
CA PHE A 395 -7.12 0.43 30.27
C PHE A 395 -8.62 0.75 30.20
N GLY A 396 -9.32 0.18 29.20
CA GLY A 396 -10.76 0.34 29.06
C GLY A 396 -11.52 -0.42 30.16
N GLU A 397 -12.67 0.09 30.57
CA GLU A 397 -13.61 -0.62 31.46
C GLU A 397 -14.39 -1.72 30.69
N ASP A 398 -14.32 -1.74 29.36
CA ASP A 398 -15.08 -2.67 28.51
C ASP A 398 -14.34 -4.00 28.37
N GLU A 399 -14.97 -5.08 28.81
CA GLU A 399 -14.53 -6.47 28.57
C GLU A 399 -14.77 -6.92 27.10
N LEU A 400 -15.08 -6.01 26.18
CA LEU A 400 -15.43 -6.34 24.80
C LEU A 400 -14.21 -6.80 24.02
N ASP A 401 -14.20 -8.04 23.59
CA ASP A 401 -13.22 -8.58 22.67
C ASP A 401 -13.56 -8.14 21.23
N VAL A 402 -12.97 -7.01 20.83
CA VAL A 402 -13.19 -6.40 19.51
C VAL A 402 -12.77 -7.34 18.39
N GLU A 403 -11.69 -8.12 18.56
CA GLU A 403 -11.23 -9.08 17.55
C GLU A 403 -12.27 -10.19 17.35
N ALA A 404 -12.78 -10.77 18.44
CA ALA A 404 -13.82 -11.79 18.38
C ALA A 404 -15.10 -11.27 17.68
N GLU A 405 -15.48 -10.03 17.91
CA GLU A 405 -16.64 -9.44 17.25
C GLU A 405 -16.42 -9.26 15.74
N PHE A 406 -15.25 -8.81 15.30
CA PHE A 406 -14.94 -8.71 13.88
C PHE A 406 -14.85 -10.09 13.20
N ILE A 407 -14.36 -11.12 13.89
CA ILE A 407 -14.39 -12.50 13.41
C ILE A 407 -15.84 -12.97 13.25
N ARG A 408 -16.71 -12.73 14.24
CA ARG A 408 -18.15 -13.06 14.18
C ARG A 408 -18.81 -12.40 12.98
N MET A 409 -18.65 -11.08 12.85
CA MET A 409 -19.15 -10.31 11.69
C MET A 409 -18.61 -10.83 10.37
N GLY A 410 -17.36 -11.31 10.32
CA GLY A 410 -16.77 -11.92 9.14
C GLY A 410 -17.47 -13.22 8.71
N HIS A 411 -17.84 -14.07 9.66
CA HIS A 411 -18.62 -15.28 9.37
C HIS A 411 -20.04 -14.96 8.90
N GLU A 412 -20.71 -14.01 9.52
CA GLU A 412 -22.03 -13.53 9.11
C GLU A 412 -21.99 -12.89 7.72
N TRP A 413 -20.97 -12.07 7.46
CA TRP A 413 -20.76 -11.49 6.14
C TRP A 413 -20.54 -12.55 5.06
N LYS A 414 -19.70 -13.56 5.34
CA LYS A 414 -19.50 -14.68 4.41
C LYS A 414 -20.81 -15.35 4.06
N ALA A 415 -21.67 -15.65 5.04
CA ALA A 415 -22.97 -16.28 4.82
C ALA A 415 -23.86 -15.38 3.94
N SER A 416 -24.00 -14.10 4.27
CA SER A 416 -24.78 -13.13 3.50
C SER A 416 -24.29 -12.98 2.06
N ARG A 417 -22.98 -12.89 1.89
CA ARG A 417 -22.32 -12.80 0.56
C ARG A 417 -22.56 -14.06 -0.26
N ASP A 418 -22.50 -15.25 0.33
CA ASP A 418 -22.73 -16.51 -0.38
C ASP A 418 -24.19 -16.62 -0.83
N GLU A 419 -25.16 -16.13 -0.06
CA GLU A 419 -26.56 -16.00 -0.48
C GLU A 419 -26.75 -14.97 -1.62
N LEU A 420 -26.08 -13.81 -1.54
CA LEU A 420 -26.10 -12.84 -2.65
C LEU A 420 -25.52 -13.44 -3.94
N LYS A 421 -24.45 -14.22 -3.84
CA LYS A 421 -23.84 -14.91 -4.98
C LYS A 421 -24.77 -15.90 -5.63
N LYS A 422 -25.60 -16.63 -4.84
CA LYS A 422 -26.61 -17.55 -5.36
C LYS A 422 -27.73 -16.81 -6.09
N LYS A 423 -28.10 -15.59 -5.64
CA LYS A 423 -29.10 -14.76 -6.32
C LYS A 423 -28.63 -14.27 -7.69
N GLY A 424 -27.32 -14.15 -7.92
CA GLY A 424 -26.74 -13.79 -9.22
C GLY A 424 -26.11 -12.38 -9.26
N LEU A 425 -26.22 -11.71 -10.42
CA LEU A 425 -25.56 -10.43 -10.68
C LEU A 425 -26.52 -9.25 -10.47
N PHE A 426 -26.14 -8.31 -9.62
CA PHE A 426 -26.87 -7.06 -9.39
C PHE A 426 -26.27 -5.92 -10.22
N THR A 427 -27.12 -5.11 -10.83
CA THR A 427 -26.70 -3.95 -11.62
C THR A 427 -27.32 -2.69 -11.04
N LEU A 428 -26.50 -1.84 -10.43
CA LEU A 428 -26.94 -0.56 -9.88
C LEU A 428 -27.40 0.38 -11.02
N LYS A 429 -28.58 0.94 -10.84
CA LYS A 429 -29.21 1.92 -11.73
C LYS A 429 -29.46 3.21 -10.96
N PHE A 430 -29.05 4.32 -11.52
CA PHE A 430 -29.30 5.66 -10.95
C PHE A 430 -30.51 6.28 -11.59
N THR A 431 -31.30 7.02 -10.82
CA THR A 431 -32.36 7.91 -11.31
C THR A 431 -31.76 9.06 -12.11
N GLN A 432 -32.57 9.73 -12.94
CA GLN A 432 -32.07 10.89 -13.68
C GLN A 432 -31.65 12.02 -12.72
N GLN A 433 -32.42 12.25 -11.65
CA GLN A 433 -32.10 13.24 -10.64
C GLN A 433 -30.73 12.97 -9.97
N GLN A 434 -30.46 11.71 -9.57
CA GLN A 434 -29.16 11.33 -9.00
C GLN A 434 -28.01 11.57 -9.99
N LYS A 435 -28.21 11.26 -11.28
CA LYS A 435 -27.21 11.54 -12.33
C LYS A 435 -26.93 13.02 -12.51
N ASP A 436 -27.97 13.85 -12.48
CA ASP A 436 -27.87 15.30 -12.64
C ASP A 436 -27.15 15.92 -11.42
N GLU A 437 -27.50 15.47 -10.19
CA GLU A 437 -26.84 15.88 -8.94
C GLU A 437 -25.35 15.47 -8.94
N PHE A 438 -25.04 14.23 -9.35
CA PHE A 438 -23.68 13.73 -9.46
C PHE A 438 -22.85 14.54 -10.48
N ASN A 439 -23.39 14.74 -11.68
CA ASN A 439 -22.70 15.49 -12.72
C ASN A 439 -22.49 16.95 -12.34
N GLY A 440 -23.47 17.59 -11.71
CA GLY A 440 -23.35 18.96 -11.20
C GLY A 440 -22.23 19.08 -10.16
N HIS A 441 -22.17 18.14 -9.19
CA HIS A 441 -21.11 18.09 -8.18
C HIS A 441 -19.72 17.95 -8.80
N PHE A 442 -19.53 16.97 -9.69
CA PHE A 442 -18.23 16.72 -10.32
C PHE A 442 -17.81 17.80 -11.30
N SER A 443 -18.75 18.42 -12.00
CA SER A 443 -18.45 19.58 -12.87
C SER A 443 -17.91 20.75 -12.06
N ALA A 444 -18.53 21.06 -10.93
CA ALA A 444 -18.09 22.13 -10.03
C ALA A 444 -16.70 21.82 -9.42
N LEU A 445 -16.50 20.57 -8.94
CA LEU A 445 -15.22 20.14 -8.37
C LEU A 445 -14.10 20.16 -9.41
N PHE A 446 -14.35 19.64 -10.60
CA PHE A 446 -13.37 19.62 -11.71
C PHE A 446 -12.94 21.03 -12.10
N TYR A 447 -13.90 21.93 -12.26
CA TYR A 447 -13.62 23.34 -12.57
C TYR A 447 -12.79 24.00 -11.45
N ARG A 448 -13.18 23.84 -10.19
CA ARG A 448 -12.43 24.36 -9.02
C ARG A 448 -11.02 23.78 -8.98
N SER A 449 -10.88 22.48 -9.13
CA SER A 449 -9.56 21.81 -9.12
C SER A 449 -8.64 22.37 -10.18
N SER A 450 -9.12 22.56 -11.41
CA SER A 450 -8.32 23.11 -12.51
C SER A 450 -7.81 24.53 -12.23
N LEU A 451 -8.59 25.35 -11.50
CA LEU A 451 -8.23 26.72 -11.15
C LEU A 451 -7.24 26.80 -9.98
N VAL A 452 -7.50 26.02 -8.93
CA VAL A 452 -6.80 26.16 -7.62
C VAL A 452 -5.56 25.26 -7.56
N THR A 453 -5.73 23.98 -7.87
CA THR A 453 -4.66 22.98 -7.76
C THR A 453 -3.86 22.86 -9.05
N GLY A 454 -4.56 22.79 -10.19
CA GLY A 454 -3.96 22.60 -11.50
C GLY A 454 -4.36 21.26 -12.13
N GLU A 455 -3.73 20.94 -13.27
CA GLU A 455 -4.08 19.76 -14.08
C GLU A 455 -3.79 18.43 -13.37
N GLU A 456 -2.84 18.39 -12.44
CA GLU A 456 -2.42 17.18 -11.73
C GLU A 456 -3.58 16.52 -10.97
N MET A 457 -4.47 17.31 -10.35
CA MET A 457 -5.63 16.78 -9.66
C MET A 457 -6.83 16.50 -10.58
N SER A 458 -6.84 16.99 -11.81
CA SER A 458 -7.94 16.76 -12.75
C SER A 458 -8.17 15.28 -13.02
N ALA A 459 -7.09 14.50 -13.19
CA ALA A 459 -7.18 13.05 -13.34
C ALA A 459 -7.72 12.36 -12.07
N SER A 460 -7.41 12.88 -10.88
CA SER A 460 -7.93 12.37 -9.62
C SER A 460 -9.42 12.65 -9.47
N VAL A 461 -9.89 13.84 -9.82
CA VAL A 461 -11.33 14.19 -9.82
C VAL A 461 -12.12 13.27 -10.76
N MET A 462 -11.63 13.05 -11.99
CA MET A 462 -12.28 12.14 -12.93
C MET A 462 -12.42 10.71 -12.40
N ARG A 463 -11.37 10.18 -11.77
CA ARG A 463 -11.38 8.82 -11.20
C ARG A 463 -12.13 8.73 -9.88
N MET A 464 -12.22 9.82 -9.14
CA MET A 464 -13.06 9.88 -7.93
C MET A 464 -14.53 9.63 -8.25
N GLY A 465 -15.02 10.11 -9.40
CA GLY A 465 -16.35 9.74 -9.88
C GLY A 465 -16.52 8.23 -10.04
N THR A 466 -15.52 7.55 -10.59
CA THR A 466 -15.52 6.08 -10.69
C THR A 466 -15.51 5.42 -9.31
N ILE A 467 -14.67 5.93 -8.40
CA ILE A 467 -14.54 5.41 -7.03
C ILE A 467 -15.87 5.53 -6.28
N LEU A 468 -16.52 6.70 -6.33
CA LEU A 468 -17.80 6.89 -5.65
C LEU A 468 -18.90 6.00 -6.25
N CYS A 469 -18.96 5.81 -7.57
CA CYS A 469 -19.88 4.84 -8.17
C CYS A 469 -19.65 3.41 -7.65
N ARG A 470 -18.41 3.00 -7.41
CA ARG A 470 -18.08 1.71 -6.81
C ARG A 470 -18.50 1.61 -5.35
N MET A 471 -18.30 2.69 -4.57
CA MET A 471 -18.78 2.78 -3.19
C MET A 471 -20.33 2.74 -3.13
N MET A 472 -21.02 3.43 -4.05
CA MET A 472 -22.48 3.37 -4.20
C MET A 472 -22.98 1.95 -4.52
N CYS A 473 -22.23 1.17 -5.32
CA CYS A 473 -22.55 -0.25 -5.55
C CYS A 473 -22.53 -1.06 -4.25
N ILE A 474 -21.50 -0.83 -3.42
CA ILE A 474 -21.35 -1.52 -2.13
C ILE A 474 -22.52 -1.15 -1.21
N THR A 475 -22.73 0.16 -0.99
CA THR A 475 -23.76 0.68 -0.08
C THR A 475 -25.16 0.23 -0.51
N ALA A 476 -25.50 0.37 -1.80
CA ALA A 476 -26.81 -0.05 -2.31
C ALA A 476 -27.07 -1.54 -2.16
N LEU A 477 -26.04 -2.39 -2.40
CA LEU A 477 -26.20 -3.83 -2.24
C LEU A 477 -26.37 -4.22 -0.77
N LEU A 478 -25.61 -3.61 0.14
CA LEU A 478 -25.77 -3.81 1.57
C LEU A 478 -27.16 -3.36 2.03
N ARG A 479 -27.61 -2.17 1.62
CA ARG A 479 -28.96 -1.66 1.94
C ARG A 479 -30.08 -2.57 1.41
N SER A 480 -29.86 -3.25 0.29
CA SER A 480 -30.84 -4.18 -0.25
C SER A 480 -31.03 -5.46 0.60
N LEU A 481 -30.13 -5.75 1.52
CA LEU A 481 -30.31 -6.82 2.51
C LEU A 481 -31.34 -6.42 3.59
N GLU A 482 -31.41 -5.12 3.92
CA GLU A 482 -32.38 -4.55 4.86
C GLU A 482 -33.70 -4.19 4.17
N ILE A 483 -33.63 -3.70 2.91
CA ILE A 483 -34.76 -3.27 2.11
C ILE A 483 -34.77 -4.07 0.79
N PRO A 484 -35.32 -5.29 0.76
CA PRO A 484 -35.28 -6.16 -0.41
C PRO A 484 -35.92 -5.58 -1.69
N SER A 485 -36.84 -4.61 -1.54
CA SER A 485 -37.47 -3.93 -2.69
C SER A 485 -36.51 -3.10 -3.53
N LEU A 486 -35.32 -2.79 -3.04
CA LEU A 486 -34.27 -2.11 -3.80
C LEU A 486 -33.64 -3.01 -4.88
N ALA A 487 -33.78 -4.34 -4.76
CA ALA A 487 -33.22 -5.32 -5.68
C ALA A 487 -34.35 -6.12 -6.33
N VAL A 488 -34.68 -5.79 -7.58
CA VAL A 488 -35.75 -6.46 -8.32
C VAL A 488 -35.18 -7.27 -9.49
N PRO A 489 -35.76 -8.44 -9.84
CA PRO A 489 -35.35 -9.18 -11.02
C PRO A 489 -35.35 -8.29 -12.28
N ASP A 490 -34.39 -8.49 -13.16
CA ASP A 490 -34.34 -7.75 -14.43
C ASP A 490 -35.44 -8.28 -15.36
N PRO A 491 -36.46 -7.46 -15.69
CA PRO A 491 -37.61 -7.90 -16.51
C PRO A 491 -37.22 -8.22 -17.95
N THR A 492 -36.04 -7.85 -18.41
CA THR A 492 -35.58 -8.12 -19.78
C THR A 492 -35.08 -9.54 -19.97
N ILE A 493 -34.90 -10.29 -18.85
CA ILE A 493 -34.42 -11.67 -18.88
C ILE A 493 -35.57 -12.63 -18.62
N ASN A 494 -35.96 -13.38 -19.65
CA ASN A 494 -36.95 -14.43 -19.51
C ASN A 494 -36.27 -15.64 -18.77
N PRO A 495 -36.77 -16.04 -17.59
CA PRO A 495 -36.22 -17.18 -16.85
C PRO A 495 -36.26 -18.50 -17.65
N GLU A 496 -37.22 -18.66 -18.57
CA GLU A 496 -37.37 -19.85 -19.40
C GLU A 496 -36.26 -20.00 -20.46
N ASN A 497 -35.57 -18.92 -20.82
CA ASN A 497 -34.45 -18.93 -21.77
C ASN A 497 -33.07 -19.08 -21.10
N LEU A 498 -33.03 -19.29 -19.80
CA LEU A 498 -31.79 -19.52 -19.04
C LEU A 498 -31.30 -20.95 -19.35
N LYS A 499 -30.40 -21.07 -20.33
CA LYS A 499 -29.60 -22.31 -20.48
C LYS A 499 -28.71 -22.47 -19.24
N ASP A 500 -28.42 -23.70 -18.87
CA ASP A 500 -27.54 -24.04 -17.74
C ASP A 500 -26.28 -23.13 -17.74
N GLY A 501 -26.07 -22.38 -16.64
CA GLY A 501 -24.95 -21.47 -16.44
C GLY A 501 -25.23 -19.97 -16.64
N ILE A 502 -26.46 -19.54 -16.96
CA ILE A 502 -26.78 -18.10 -17.02
C ILE A 502 -27.09 -17.57 -15.63
N ILE A 503 -26.33 -16.56 -15.22
CA ILE A 503 -26.49 -15.86 -13.94
C ILE A 503 -27.78 -15.03 -13.97
N THR A 504 -28.69 -15.26 -13.01
CA THR A 504 -29.85 -14.39 -12.79
C THR A 504 -29.38 -12.95 -12.60
N ARG A 505 -30.10 -11.99 -13.19
CA ARG A 505 -29.76 -10.56 -13.09
C ARG A 505 -30.84 -9.81 -12.32
N HIS A 506 -30.38 -8.84 -11.52
CA HIS A 506 -31.23 -7.97 -10.73
C HIS A 506 -30.88 -6.51 -11.04
N ASN A 507 -31.90 -5.67 -11.19
CA ASN A 507 -31.74 -4.23 -11.15
C ASN A 507 -31.69 -3.81 -9.67
N LEU A 508 -30.67 -3.08 -9.28
CA LEU A 508 -30.46 -2.56 -7.95
C LEU A 508 -30.66 -1.03 -7.98
N SER A 509 -31.32 -0.51 -6.97
CA SER A 509 -31.47 0.94 -6.75
C SER A 509 -30.74 1.36 -5.49
N ILE A 510 -30.36 2.63 -5.41
CA ILE A 510 -29.79 3.25 -4.21
C ILE A 510 -30.80 4.27 -3.67
N THR A 511 -30.96 4.36 -2.34
CA THR A 511 -31.77 5.42 -1.73
C THR A 511 -31.13 6.79 -1.93
N ASP A 512 -31.91 7.87 -1.92
CA ASP A 512 -31.36 9.21 -2.05
C ASP A 512 -30.48 9.61 -0.87
N GLU A 513 -30.77 9.08 0.33
CA GLU A 513 -29.97 9.26 1.53
C GLU A 513 -28.59 8.60 1.39
N ASP A 514 -28.53 7.32 1.01
CA ASP A 514 -27.28 6.60 0.79
C ASP A 514 -26.46 7.22 -0.36
N PHE A 515 -27.15 7.62 -1.44
CA PHE A 515 -26.52 8.30 -2.58
C PHE A 515 -25.82 9.58 -2.13
N ARG A 516 -26.52 10.46 -1.39
CA ARG A 516 -25.96 11.73 -0.91
C ARG A 516 -24.88 11.51 0.14
N ALA A 517 -25.03 10.51 1.02
CA ALA A 517 -24.00 10.16 2.00
C ALA A 517 -22.69 9.75 1.33
N VAL A 518 -22.74 8.88 0.31
CA VAL A 518 -21.54 8.52 -0.46
C VAL A 518 -21.01 9.72 -1.26
N LEU A 519 -21.88 10.53 -1.87
CA LEU A 519 -21.44 11.73 -2.60
C LEU A 519 -20.75 12.74 -1.68
N ALA A 520 -21.19 12.87 -0.44
CA ALA A 520 -20.60 13.77 0.57
C ALA A 520 -19.18 13.37 0.98
N LEU A 521 -18.76 12.12 0.76
CA LEU A 521 -17.37 11.69 0.97
C LEU A 521 -16.40 12.33 -0.03
N CYS A 522 -16.91 12.85 -1.15
CA CYS A 522 -16.10 13.38 -2.25
C CYS A 522 -15.18 14.51 -1.81
N GLU A 523 -15.73 15.52 -1.14
CA GLU A 523 -14.97 16.70 -0.72
C GLU A 523 -13.85 16.38 0.27
N PRO A 524 -14.10 15.65 1.38
CA PRO A 524 -13.03 15.20 2.26
C PRO A 524 -11.97 14.38 1.52
N LEU A 525 -12.35 13.38 0.73
CA LEU A 525 -11.41 12.54 -0.02
C LEU A 525 -10.55 13.36 -0.99
N TYR A 526 -11.14 14.33 -1.67
CA TYR A 526 -10.42 15.25 -2.55
C TYR A 526 -9.38 16.06 -1.78
N LEU A 527 -9.73 16.60 -0.62
CA LEU A 527 -8.81 17.39 0.21
C LEU A 527 -7.69 16.54 0.82
N HIS A 528 -8.00 15.31 1.27
CA HIS A 528 -6.98 14.36 1.71
C HIS A 528 -6.02 13.99 0.58
N ALA A 529 -6.53 13.70 -0.63
CA ALA A 529 -5.69 13.42 -1.79
C ALA A 529 -4.82 14.62 -2.18
N THR A 530 -5.37 15.83 -2.15
CA THR A 530 -4.64 17.07 -2.43
C THR A 530 -3.52 17.30 -1.43
N HIS A 531 -3.75 16.99 -0.15
CA HIS A 531 -2.72 17.06 0.88
C HIS A 531 -1.60 16.04 0.63
N ILE A 532 -1.95 14.80 0.28
CA ILE A 532 -0.98 13.75 -0.05
C ILE A 532 -0.16 14.09 -1.29
N LEU A 533 -0.74 14.76 -2.28
CA LEU A 533 -0.02 15.23 -3.47
C LEU A 533 1.20 16.08 -3.08
N SER A 534 1.07 16.89 -2.02
CA SER A 534 2.16 17.75 -1.55
C SER A 534 3.42 16.98 -1.10
N PHE A 535 3.30 15.69 -0.75
CA PHE A 535 4.44 14.84 -0.40
C PHE A 535 5.20 14.29 -1.61
N LEU A 536 4.55 14.24 -2.77
CA LEU A 536 5.11 13.64 -3.99
C LEU A 536 5.85 14.66 -4.85
N ASP A 537 5.42 15.92 -4.82
CA ASP A 537 5.96 16.96 -5.69
C ASP A 537 7.20 17.63 -5.08
N LYS A 538 8.39 17.33 -5.66
CA LYS A 538 9.66 17.98 -5.31
C LYS A 538 10.04 19.15 -6.24
N SER A 539 9.36 19.31 -7.37
CA SER A 539 9.78 20.25 -8.42
C SER A 539 9.49 21.71 -8.09
N THR A 540 8.65 21.95 -7.07
CA THR A 540 8.25 23.30 -6.65
C THR A 540 8.12 23.38 -5.13
N GLU A 541 9.24 23.33 -4.40
CA GLU A 541 9.26 23.42 -2.92
C GLU A 541 8.46 24.59 -2.32
N LEU A 542 8.18 25.63 -3.10
CA LEU A 542 7.41 26.81 -2.68
C LEU A 542 5.92 26.75 -3.05
N ASN A 543 5.49 25.87 -3.98
CA ASN A 543 4.13 25.88 -4.52
C ASN A 543 3.25 24.74 -4.00
N SER A 544 3.83 23.63 -3.52
CA SER A 544 3.09 22.46 -3.05
C SER A 544 2.60 22.58 -1.61
N ARG A 545 3.31 23.34 -0.76
CA ARG A 545 2.90 23.55 0.63
C ARG A 545 1.57 24.32 0.70
N GLY A 546 0.60 23.74 1.41
CA GLY A 546 -0.69 24.38 1.65
C GLY A 546 -1.65 24.34 0.46
N ILE A 547 -1.52 23.38 -0.48
CA ILE A 547 -2.49 23.22 -1.58
C ILE A 547 -3.88 22.89 -1.02
N ALA A 548 -3.97 21.97 -0.07
CA ALA A 548 -5.23 21.63 0.59
C ALA A 548 -5.82 22.83 1.35
N ASP A 549 -4.97 23.58 2.07
CA ASP A 549 -5.40 24.79 2.78
C ASP A 549 -5.92 25.86 1.83
N ARG A 550 -5.32 26.00 0.65
CA ARG A 550 -5.77 26.92 -0.41
C ARG A 550 -7.12 26.50 -0.98
N GLU A 551 -7.33 25.20 -1.19
CA GLU A 551 -8.62 24.65 -1.60
C GLU A 551 -9.70 24.90 -0.56
N MET A 552 -9.41 24.66 0.74
CA MET A 552 -10.32 24.92 1.84
C MET A 552 -10.67 26.41 1.94
N LEU A 553 -9.68 27.30 1.83
CA LEU A 553 -9.91 28.75 1.82
C LEU A 553 -10.80 29.16 0.64
N TYR A 554 -10.48 28.68 -0.57
CA TYR A 554 -11.27 29.01 -1.74
C TYR A 554 -12.71 28.47 -1.65
N ALA A 555 -12.90 27.27 -1.14
CA ALA A 555 -14.23 26.69 -0.92
C ALA A 555 -15.06 27.47 0.11
N ALA A 556 -14.42 27.90 1.21
CA ALA A 556 -15.10 28.64 2.30
C ALA A 556 -15.51 30.08 1.92
N LEU A 557 -14.92 30.68 0.88
CA LEU A 557 -15.28 32.00 0.41
C LEU A 557 -16.60 31.94 -0.41
N PRO A 558 -17.52 32.91 -0.26
CA PRO A 558 -18.74 32.99 -1.08
C PRO A 558 -18.40 33.33 -2.54
N GLN A 559 -19.41 33.35 -3.41
CA GLN A 559 -19.28 33.67 -4.84
C GLN A 559 -18.68 35.07 -5.05
N GLU A 560 -19.12 36.05 -4.25
CA GLU A 560 -18.55 37.38 -4.19
C GLU A 560 -18.01 37.66 -2.79
N PHE A 561 -16.79 38.15 -2.69
CA PHE A 561 -16.11 38.37 -1.41
C PHE A 561 -15.16 39.56 -1.42
N THR A 562 -14.88 40.10 -0.24
CA THR A 562 -13.95 41.21 -0.03
C THR A 562 -12.64 40.70 0.57
N LYS A 563 -11.60 41.56 0.57
CA LYS A 563 -10.33 41.28 1.27
C LYS A 563 -10.54 40.98 2.77
N GLN A 564 -11.52 41.64 3.38
CA GLN A 564 -11.82 41.42 4.79
C GLN A 564 -12.36 40.01 5.03
N MET A 565 -13.29 39.54 4.19
CA MET A 565 -13.81 38.16 4.27
C MET A 565 -12.71 37.12 4.07
N VAL A 566 -11.74 37.39 3.20
CA VAL A 566 -10.56 36.51 3.05
C VAL A 566 -9.79 36.42 4.36
N MET A 567 -9.58 37.54 5.05
CA MET A 567 -8.86 37.57 6.31
C MET A 567 -9.61 36.82 7.42
N GLU A 568 -10.92 37.03 7.52
CA GLU A 568 -11.78 36.36 8.49
C GLU A 568 -11.83 34.83 8.27
N GLN A 569 -11.90 34.39 7.02
CA GLN A 569 -11.86 32.96 6.70
C GLN A 569 -10.46 32.36 6.91
N ALA A 570 -9.41 33.10 6.58
CA ALA A 570 -8.03 32.67 6.83
C ALA A 570 -7.77 32.49 8.33
N GLU A 571 -8.26 33.38 9.18
CA GLU A 571 -8.16 33.25 10.63
C GLU A 571 -8.88 32.00 11.16
N LYS A 572 -10.12 31.75 10.70
CA LYS A 572 -10.88 30.53 11.06
C LYS A 572 -10.17 29.23 10.64
N LEU A 573 -9.43 29.29 9.55
CA LEU A 573 -8.69 28.16 9.00
C LEU A 573 -7.21 28.12 9.47
N ASN A 574 -6.82 28.94 10.45
CA ASN A 574 -5.44 29.06 10.93
C ASN A 574 -4.40 29.37 9.83
N ILE A 575 -4.83 29.97 8.72
CA ILE A 575 -3.97 30.31 7.59
C ILE A 575 -3.38 31.70 7.84
N PRO A 576 -2.04 31.89 7.75
CA PRO A 576 -1.43 33.22 7.88
C PRO A 576 -2.02 34.19 6.86
N VAL A 577 -2.45 35.37 7.31
CA VAL A 577 -3.15 36.36 6.47
C VAL A 577 -2.35 36.75 5.23
N ASN A 578 -1.02 36.87 5.34
CA ASN A 578 -0.17 37.21 4.20
C ASN A 578 -0.14 36.07 3.17
N THR A 579 -0.19 34.82 3.62
CA THR A 579 -0.28 33.63 2.76
C THR A 579 -1.62 33.64 2.01
N ALA A 580 -2.72 33.84 2.73
CA ALA A 580 -4.06 33.93 2.12
C ALA A 580 -4.14 35.05 1.07
N ARG A 581 -3.60 36.25 1.37
CA ARG A 581 -3.55 37.35 0.40
C ARG A 581 -2.75 36.99 -0.85
N SER A 582 -1.60 36.35 -0.68
CA SER A 582 -0.76 35.90 -1.81
C SER A 582 -1.49 34.90 -2.68
N TRP A 583 -2.25 33.95 -2.07
CA TRP A 583 -3.04 32.99 -2.82
C TRP A 583 -4.19 33.64 -3.61
N ILE A 584 -4.93 34.57 -3.02
CA ILE A 584 -5.99 35.32 -3.72
C ILE A 584 -5.41 36.12 -4.89
N GLN A 585 -4.26 36.74 -4.72
CA GLN A 585 -3.60 37.44 -5.81
C GLN A 585 -3.23 36.49 -6.95
N ARG A 586 -2.62 35.34 -6.65
CA ARG A 586 -2.27 34.32 -7.65
C ARG A 586 -3.50 33.76 -8.38
N LEU A 587 -4.61 33.50 -7.64
CA LEU A 587 -5.87 33.07 -8.25
C LEU A 587 -6.43 34.12 -9.22
N ARG A 588 -6.28 35.40 -8.89
CA ARG A 588 -6.63 36.48 -9.82
C ARG A 588 -5.73 36.51 -11.06
N GLU A 589 -4.42 36.38 -10.87
CA GLU A 589 -3.45 36.32 -11.97
C GLU A 589 -3.68 35.12 -12.89
N LYS A 590 -4.08 33.99 -12.36
CA LYS A 590 -4.51 32.79 -13.12
C LYS A 590 -5.90 32.96 -13.79
N GLY A 591 -6.58 34.09 -13.54
CA GLY A 591 -7.90 34.34 -14.11
C GLY A 591 -9.05 33.57 -13.44
N ALA A 592 -8.83 33.01 -12.25
CA ALA A 592 -9.87 32.34 -11.46
C ALA A 592 -10.82 33.31 -10.75
N LEU A 593 -10.37 34.55 -10.53
CA LEU A 593 -11.10 35.61 -9.85
C LEU A 593 -11.12 36.86 -10.70
N ASP A 594 -12.28 37.48 -10.82
CA ASP A 594 -12.43 38.86 -11.27
C ASP A 594 -12.47 39.82 -10.09
N MET A 595 -12.07 41.05 -10.27
CA MET A 595 -12.11 42.10 -9.24
C MET A 595 -12.73 43.36 -9.79
N VAL A 596 -13.76 43.84 -9.13
CA VAL A 596 -14.47 45.09 -9.46
C VAL A 596 -14.41 46.00 -8.24
N MET A 597 -14.24 47.31 -8.48
CA MET A 597 -14.30 48.34 -7.42
C MET A 597 -15.76 48.74 -7.18
N VAL A 598 -16.27 48.43 -6.02
CA VAL A 598 -17.62 48.79 -5.57
C VAL A 598 -17.51 49.74 -4.37
N LYS A 599 -17.99 50.97 -4.50
CA LYS A 599 -17.92 52.01 -3.44
C LYS A 599 -16.51 52.17 -2.82
N GLY A 600 -15.48 52.13 -3.67
CA GLY A 600 -14.06 52.28 -3.23
C GLY A 600 -13.46 51.03 -2.58
N LYS A 601 -14.18 49.91 -2.52
CA LYS A 601 -13.68 48.62 -2.00
C LYS A 601 -13.57 47.62 -3.13
N GLY A 602 -12.47 46.87 -3.19
CA GLY A 602 -12.30 45.76 -4.15
C GLY A 602 -13.18 44.59 -3.74
N VAL A 603 -14.08 44.20 -4.63
CA VAL A 603 -14.88 42.98 -4.52
C VAL A 603 -14.36 41.96 -5.52
N TYR A 604 -14.03 40.78 -5.05
CA TYR A 604 -13.65 39.65 -5.88
C TYR A 604 -14.87 38.80 -6.19
N SER A 605 -14.99 38.29 -7.41
CA SER A 605 -15.99 37.31 -7.77
C SER A 605 -15.33 36.06 -8.36
N LYS A 606 -15.78 34.88 -7.92
CA LYS A 606 -15.38 33.61 -8.49
C LYS A 606 -15.94 33.53 -9.93
N LYS A 607 -15.10 33.17 -10.88
CA LYS A 607 -15.60 32.93 -12.24
C LYS A 607 -16.51 31.70 -12.22
N GLN A 608 -17.70 31.87 -12.76
CA GLN A 608 -18.58 30.76 -13.15
C GLN A 608 -18.26 30.41 -14.60
N ARG A 609 -18.38 29.12 -14.90
CA ARG A 609 -18.29 28.63 -16.27
C ARG A 609 -19.65 28.76 -16.93
#